data_3e7e9aad91fde4a4b428102826a10d47
#
_entry.id   3e7e9aad91fde4a4b428102826a10d47
#
_cell.length_a   1.000
_cell.length_b   1.000
_cell.length_c   1.000
_cell.angle_alpha   90.00
_cell.angle_beta   90.00
_cell.angle_gamma   90.00
#
_symmetry.space_group_name_H-M   'P 1'
#
loop_
_entity.id
_entity.type
_entity.pdbx_description
1 polymer ?
#
loop_
_entity_poly.entity_id
_entity_poly.type
_entity_poly.pdbx_seq_one_letter_code
_entity_poly.pdbx_strand_id
1 'polypeptide(L)'
;MAKEIKREVVKASEAKKAEAEKAPRKKKVGTETGEKEVVQAKPTGNAVLKRVFAVVFWLLAIAAEVAAIMLLNGYLYIPYDLKTLLIIAIALDLIFVIIGSQFWKKANHINPPSEKNKVWFFLCSQMGLIVAVIAFCPLIVLLLKNKDKLDKKTKVIVTVIAAVALLVAGACSIDYDPVSQESLAE
;
A
#
# COMPACT_ATOMS: atom_id res chain seq x y z
N MET A 1 -43.90 -25.69 -29.32
CA MET A 1 -44.07 -25.35 -27.89
C MET A 1 -43.11 -26.08 -26.95
N ALA A 2 -42.95 -27.42 -27.00
CA ALA A 2 -42.08 -28.16 -26.07
C ALA A 2 -40.57 -27.81 -26.18
N LYS A 3 -40.07 -27.40 -27.34
CA LYS A 3 -38.64 -27.03 -27.55
C LYS A 3 -38.30 -25.67 -27.01
N GLU A 4 -39.24 -24.73 -26.96
CA GLU A 4 -39.03 -23.39 -26.39
C GLU A 4 -39.00 -23.42 -24.85
N ILE A 5 -39.91 -24.16 -24.26
CA ILE A 5 -39.96 -24.35 -22.79
C ILE A 5 -38.66 -24.99 -22.25
N LYS A 6 -38.08 -25.96 -22.99
CA LYS A 6 -36.80 -26.58 -22.61
C LYS A 6 -35.63 -25.57 -22.68
N ARG A 7 -35.63 -24.63 -23.62
CA ARG A 7 -34.59 -23.61 -23.74
C ARG A 7 -34.68 -22.54 -22.65
N GLU A 8 -35.87 -22.15 -22.21
CA GLU A 8 -36.08 -21.22 -21.12
C GLU A 8 -35.67 -21.83 -19.77
N VAL A 9 -36.02 -23.11 -19.51
CA VAL A 9 -35.63 -23.81 -18.29
C VAL A 9 -34.11 -23.98 -18.19
N VAL A 10 -33.42 -24.26 -19.31
CA VAL A 10 -31.96 -24.36 -19.35
C VAL A 10 -31.32 -23.00 -19.08
N LYS A 11 -31.82 -21.92 -19.70
CA LYS A 11 -31.30 -20.55 -19.46
C LYS A 11 -31.54 -20.09 -18.01
N ALA A 12 -32.69 -20.40 -17.42
CA ALA A 12 -32.97 -20.08 -16.01
C ALA A 12 -32.10 -20.90 -15.06
N SER A 13 -31.75 -22.13 -15.38
CA SER A 13 -30.85 -22.99 -14.60
C SER A 13 -29.40 -22.52 -14.70
N GLU A 14 -28.95 -22.06 -15.87
CA GLU A 14 -27.61 -21.49 -16.04
C GLU A 14 -27.47 -20.11 -15.37
N ALA A 15 -28.51 -19.27 -15.42
CA ALA A 15 -28.54 -17.99 -14.71
C ALA A 15 -28.48 -18.20 -13.18
N LYS A 16 -29.27 -19.15 -12.63
CA LYS A 16 -29.19 -19.52 -11.19
C LYS A 16 -27.84 -20.11 -10.81
N LYS A 17 -27.18 -20.85 -11.70
CA LYS A 17 -25.85 -21.40 -11.45
C LYS A 17 -24.76 -20.32 -11.47
N ALA A 18 -24.88 -19.33 -12.37
CA ALA A 18 -24.00 -18.18 -12.41
C ALA A 18 -24.19 -17.23 -11.20
N GLU A 19 -25.41 -17.11 -10.70
CA GLU A 19 -25.75 -16.33 -9.51
C GLU A 19 -25.30 -17.04 -8.23
N ALA A 20 -25.41 -18.38 -8.17
CA ALA A 20 -24.91 -19.21 -7.06
C ALA A 20 -23.36 -19.24 -7.00
N GLU A 21 -22.67 -19.07 -8.14
CA GLU A 21 -21.21 -18.99 -8.20
C GLU A 21 -20.69 -17.62 -7.75
N LYS A 22 -21.52 -16.56 -7.81
CA LYS A 22 -21.22 -15.22 -7.33
C LYS A 22 -21.57 -14.99 -5.84
N ALA A 23 -22.33 -15.87 -5.23
CA ALA A 23 -22.65 -15.77 -3.82
C ALA A 23 -21.47 -16.23 -2.94
N PRO A 24 -21.13 -15.50 -1.85
CA PRO A 24 -20.06 -15.89 -0.96
C PRO A 24 -20.34 -17.23 -0.30
N ARG A 25 -19.48 -18.23 -0.54
CA ARG A 25 -19.58 -19.54 0.11
C ARG A 25 -19.36 -19.36 1.61
N LYS A 26 -20.43 -19.54 2.41
CA LYS A 26 -20.35 -19.63 3.86
C LYS A 26 -19.51 -20.86 4.23
N LYS A 27 -18.31 -20.65 4.75
CA LYS A 27 -17.55 -21.72 5.39
C LYS A 27 -18.14 -21.94 6.78
N LYS A 28 -18.86 -23.04 6.99
CA LYS A 28 -19.24 -23.50 8.33
C LYS A 28 -17.96 -23.90 9.06
N VAL A 29 -17.56 -23.11 10.04
CA VAL A 29 -16.61 -23.55 11.07
C VAL A 29 -17.47 -23.99 12.24
N GLY A 30 -17.32 -25.25 12.62
CA GLY A 30 -18.11 -25.82 13.69
C GLY A 30 -17.68 -25.35 15.08
N THR A 31 -18.68 -25.28 15.92
CA THR A 31 -18.75 -25.47 17.36
C THR A 31 -18.34 -24.33 18.30
N GLU A 32 -19.40 -23.84 18.97
CA GLU A 32 -19.49 -23.41 20.38
C GLU A 32 -18.60 -22.23 20.83
N THR A 33 -19.15 -21.10 20.72
CA THR A 33 -19.36 -20.00 21.67
C THR A 33 -19.74 -18.77 20.86
N GLY A 34 -20.79 -18.03 21.24
CA GLY A 34 -21.47 -16.95 20.52
C GLY A 34 -20.64 -15.92 19.75
N GLU A 35 -19.79 -16.39 18.87
CA GLU A 35 -19.00 -15.56 17.96
C GLU A 35 -19.83 -15.31 16.69
N LYS A 36 -20.12 -14.05 16.45
CA LYS A 36 -20.71 -13.56 15.19
C LYS A 36 -19.92 -14.14 14.00
N GLU A 37 -20.63 -14.83 13.10
CA GLU A 37 -20.03 -15.37 11.86
C GLU A 37 -19.41 -14.22 11.06
N VAL A 38 -18.09 -14.16 11.06
CA VAL A 38 -17.38 -13.19 10.21
C VAL A 38 -17.43 -13.68 8.77
N VAL A 39 -18.25 -13.03 7.98
CA VAL A 39 -18.29 -13.23 6.52
C VAL A 39 -16.97 -12.75 5.94
N GLN A 40 -16.04 -13.66 5.69
CA GLN A 40 -14.84 -13.33 4.94
C GLN A 40 -15.26 -12.95 3.50
N ALA A 41 -15.37 -11.66 3.22
CA ALA A 41 -15.55 -11.19 1.87
C ALA A 41 -14.38 -11.69 1.01
N LYS A 42 -14.66 -12.38 -0.10
CA LYS A 42 -13.63 -12.74 -1.08
C LYS A 42 -13.00 -11.44 -1.59
N PRO A 43 -11.67 -11.35 -1.66
CA PRO A 43 -11.01 -10.17 -2.20
C PRO A 43 -11.56 -9.90 -3.60
N THR A 44 -12.19 -8.75 -3.77
CA THR A 44 -12.66 -8.30 -5.07
C THR A 44 -11.43 -8.04 -5.93
N GLY A 45 -11.43 -8.49 -7.19
CA GLY A 45 -10.26 -8.37 -8.08
C GLY A 45 -9.66 -6.95 -8.13
N ASN A 46 -10.49 -5.92 -8.01
CA ASN A 46 -10.04 -4.53 -7.92
C ASN A 46 -9.20 -4.21 -6.68
N ALA A 47 -9.44 -4.85 -5.54
CA ALA A 47 -8.64 -4.66 -4.33
C ALA A 47 -7.24 -5.27 -4.49
N VAL A 48 -7.16 -6.48 -5.08
CA VAL A 48 -5.88 -7.14 -5.36
C VAL A 48 -5.04 -6.31 -6.31
N LEU A 49 -5.64 -5.83 -7.41
CA LEU A 49 -4.94 -5.01 -8.39
C LEU A 49 -4.39 -3.72 -7.77
N LYS A 50 -5.17 -3.05 -6.92
CA LYS A 50 -4.71 -1.85 -6.21
C LYS A 50 -3.56 -2.14 -5.25
N ARG A 51 -3.56 -3.29 -4.54
CA ARG A 51 -2.43 -3.71 -3.70
C ARG A 51 -1.19 -3.98 -4.53
N VAL A 52 -1.32 -4.60 -5.69
CA VAL A 52 -0.19 -4.81 -6.61
C VAL A 52 0.40 -3.48 -7.06
N PHE A 53 -0.43 -2.52 -7.49
CA PHE A 53 0.05 -1.18 -7.84
C PHE A 53 0.73 -0.48 -6.66
N ALA A 54 0.17 -0.56 -5.45
CA ALA A 54 0.80 0.01 -4.26
C ALA A 54 2.21 -0.56 -4.04
N VAL A 55 2.36 -1.89 -4.12
CA VAL A 55 3.66 -2.56 -3.96
C VAL A 55 4.64 -2.15 -5.06
N VAL A 56 4.20 -2.06 -6.31
CA VAL A 56 5.05 -1.60 -7.42
C VAL A 56 5.57 -0.18 -7.17
N PHE A 57 4.71 0.75 -6.77
CA PHE A 57 5.13 2.11 -6.45
C PHE A 57 6.07 2.17 -5.25
N TRP A 58 5.87 1.36 -4.23
CA TRP A 58 6.77 1.27 -3.08
C TRP A 58 8.13 0.68 -3.46
N LEU A 59 8.18 -0.30 -4.36
CA LEU A 59 9.45 -0.81 -4.89
C LEU A 59 10.19 0.26 -5.70
N LEU A 60 9.47 1.10 -6.47
CA LEU A 60 10.07 2.25 -7.16
C LEU A 60 10.60 3.30 -6.17
N ALA A 61 9.91 3.55 -5.07
CA ALA A 61 10.38 4.41 -4.00
C ALA A 61 11.68 3.87 -3.38
N ILE A 62 11.70 2.60 -3.00
CA ILE A 62 12.91 1.96 -2.46
C ILE A 62 14.06 2.01 -3.48
N ALA A 63 13.79 1.84 -4.77
CA ALA A 63 14.80 1.96 -5.80
C ALA A 63 15.36 3.39 -5.91
N ALA A 64 14.53 4.41 -5.79
CA ALA A 64 14.95 5.82 -5.75
C ALA A 64 15.81 6.12 -4.52
N GLU A 65 15.41 5.60 -3.35
CA GLU A 65 16.17 5.68 -2.10
C GLU A 65 17.56 5.03 -2.25
N VAL A 66 17.63 3.81 -2.77
CA VAL A 66 18.88 3.09 -3.02
C VAL A 66 19.77 3.87 -3.99
N ALA A 67 19.20 4.43 -5.06
CA ALA A 67 19.95 5.26 -6.00
C ALA A 67 20.51 6.51 -5.32
N ALA A 68 19.73 7.19 -4.46
CA ALA A 68 20.21 8.33 -3.68
C ALA A 68 21.36 7.96 -2.75
N ILE A 69 21.28 6.81 -2.10
CA ILE A 69 22.34 6.26 -1.23
C ILE A 69 23.59 5.94 -2.06
N MET A 70 23.45 5.34 -3.23
CA MET A 70 24.58 5.03 -4.13
C MET A 70 25.25 6.31 -4.65
N LEU A 71 24.48 7.34 -5.00
CA LEU A 71 25.00 8.65 -5.36
C LEU A 71 25.77 9.29 -4.21
N LEU A 72 25.21 9.28 -3.02
CA LEU A 72 25.83 9.86 -1.82
C LEU A 72 27.14 9.13 -1.46
N ASN A 73 27.20 7.81 -1.65
CA ASN A 73 28.41 7.03 -1.39
C ASN A 73 29.43 7.05 -2.53
N GLY A 74 29.06 7.60 -3.69
CA GLY A 74 29.93 7.66 -4.86
C GLY A 74 30.05 6.36 -5.64
N TYR A 75 29.14 5.40 -5.41
CA TYR A 75 29.03 4.18 -6.21
C TYR A 75 28.38 4.43 -7.57
N LEU A 76 27.54 5.45 -7.65
CA LEU A 76 26.93 5.90 -8.89
C LEU A 76 27.46 7.28 -9.22
N TYR A 77 28.07 7.45 -10.40
CA TYR A 77 28.54 8.74 -10.90
C TYR A 77 27.63 9.21 -12.02
N ILE A 78 27.01 10.36 -11.83
CA ILE A 78 26.25 11.06 -12.86
C ILE A 78 26.87 12.46 -12.98
N PRO A 79 27.15 12.97 -14.19
CA PRO A 79 27.82 14.27 -14.39
C PRO A 79 26.90 15.45 -14.15
N TYR A 80 26.21 15.47 -13.00
CA TYR A 80 25.37 16.56 -12.52
C TYR A 80 25.69 16.87 -11.06
N ASP A 81 25.25 18.04 -10.60
CA ASP A 81 25.43 18.45 -9.21
C ASP A 81 24.74 17.46 -8.24
N LEU A 82 25.51 16.93 -7.30
CA LEU A 82 25.06 15.94 -6.34
C LEU A 82 23.86 16.43 -5.51
N LYS A 83 23.84 17.70 -5.14
CA LYS A 83 22.71 18.31 -4.41
C LYS A 83 21.42 18.21 -5.22
N THR A 84 21.48 18.57 -6.51
CA THR A 84 20.33 18.53 -7.42
C THR A 84 19.82 17.10 -7.59
N LEU A 85 20.74 16.14 -7.78
CA LEU A 85 20.38 14.72 -7.92
C LEU A 85 19.70 14.16 -6.66
N LEU A 86 20.20 14.50 -5.47
CA LEU A 86 19.60 14.09 -4.20
C LEU A 86 18.19 14.67 -4.01
N ILE A 87 18.00 15.95 -4.36
CA ILE A 87 16.67 16.60 -4.27
C ILE A 87 15.67 15.92 -5.23
N ILE A 88 16.10 15.62 -6.47
CA ILE A 88 15.26 14.91 -7.44
C ILE A 88 14.91 13.51 -6.92
N ALA A 89 15.88 12.77 -6.38
CA ALA A 89 15.63 11.44 -5.83
C ALA A 89 14.63 11.48 -4.66
N ILE A 90 14.76 12.42 -3.73
CA ILE A 90 13.82 12.63 -2.62
C ILE A 90 12.42 12.99 -3.15
N ALA A 91 12.32 13.82 -4.17
CA ALA A 91 11.04 14.20 -4.77
C ALA A 91 10.35 13.01 -5.45
N LEU A 92 11.09 12.18 -6.18
CA LEU A 92 10.57 10.96 -6.80
C LEU A 92 10.11 9.95 -5.74
N ASP A 93 10.92 9.75 -4.69
CA ASP A 93 10.59 8.89 -3.57
C ASP A 93 9.29 9.34 -2.90
N LEU A 94 9.15 10.62 -2.60
CA LEU A 94 7.94 11.21 -2.03
C LEU A 94 6.70 10.93 -2.90
N ILE A 95 6.79 11.15 -4.20
CA ILE A 95 5.70 10.92 -5.15
C ILE A 95 5.30 9.43 -5.14
N PHE A 96 6.26 8.52 -5.24
CA PHE A 96 6.00 7.09 -5.28
C PHE A 96 5.42 6.57 -3.97
N VAL A 97 5.94 7.01 -2.82
CA VAL A 97 5.39 6.65 -1.50
C VAL A 97 3.95 7.11 -1.37
N ILE A 98 3.62 8.34 -1.73
CA ILE A 98 2.25 8.88 -1.63
C ILE A 98 1.31 8.09 -2.55
N ILE A 99 1.66 7.91 -3.82
CA ILE A 99 0.82 7.19 -4.78
C ILE A 99 0.58 5.75 -4.30
N GLY A 100 1.63 5.03 -3.92
CA GLY A 100 1.53 3.68 -3.39
C GLY A 100 0.61 3.60 -2.16
N SER A 101 0.76 4.54 -1.23
CA SER A 101 -0.06 4.61 -0.02
C SER A 101 -1.54 4.89 -0.33
N GLN A 102 -1.85 5.73 -1.31
CA GLN A 102 -3.25 5.98 -1.73
C GLN A 102 -3.88 4.73 -2.37
N PHE A 103 -3.12 3.99 -3.18
CA PHE A 103 -3.60 2.72 -3.73
C PHE A 103 -3.84 1.68 -2.64
N TRP A 104 -2.97 1.60 -1.64
CA TRP A 104 -3.11 0.69 -0.51
C TRP A 104 -4.33 1.01 0.35
N LYS A 105 -4.54 2.28 0.72
CA LYS A 105 -5.76 2.71 1.44
C LYS A 105 -7.02 2.34 0.68
N LYS A 106 -7.10 2.69 -0.60
CA LYS A 106 -8.25 2.34 -1.45
C LYS A 106 -8.48 0.83 -1.54
N ALA A 107 -7.42 0.01 -1.51
CA ALA A 107 -7.54 -1.44 -1.49
C ALA A 107 -8.09 -1.94 -0.15
N ASN A 108 -7.64 -1.36 0.96
CA ASN A 108 -8.14 -1.69 2.30
C ASN A 108 -9.61 -1.29 2.49
N HIS A 109 -10.05 -0.16 1.93
CA HIS A 109 -11.47 0.23 1.97
C HIS A 109 -12.37 -0.69 1.12
N ILE A 110 -11.85 -1.37 0.09
CA ILE A 110 -12.61 -2.34 -0.70
C ILE A 110 -12.62 -3.73 -0.03
N ASN A 111 -11.50 -4.13 0.53
CA ASN A 111 -11.32 -5.41 1.20
C ASN A 111 -10.49 -5.23 2.46
N PRO A 112 -11.12 -4.80 3.57
CA PRO A 112 -10.42 -4.45 4.78
C PRO A 112 -9.85 -5.68 5.51
N PRO A 113 -8.83 -5.49 6.34
CA PRO A 113 -8.34 -6.51 7.26
C PRO A 113 -9.32 -6.73 8.42
N SER A 114 -9.29 -7.93 9.02
CA SER A 114 -10.11 -8.26 10.19
C SER A 114 -9.50 -7.70 11.47
N GLU A 115 -10.33 -7.20 12.38
CA GLU A 115 -9.94 -6.70 13.71
C GLU A 115 -9.64 -7.81 14.72
N LYS A 116 -9.88 -9.08 14.42
CA LYS A 116 -9.60 -10.21 15.31
C LYS A 116 -8.15 -10.18 15.83
N ASN A 117 -7.21 -9.75 14.98
CA ASN A 117 -5.84 -9.49 15.37
C ASN A 117 -5.54 -7.98 15.25
N LYS A 118 -5.65 -7.28 16.38
CA LYS A 118 -5.47 -5.82 16.45
C LYS A 118 -4.10 -5.35 15.91
N VAL A 119 -3.04 -6.13 16.13
CA VAL A 119 -1.70 -5.81 15.63
C VAL A 119 -1.65 -5.91 14.12
N TRP A 120 -2.22 -6.98 13.56
CA TRP A 120 -2.27 -7.17 12.11
C TRP A 120 -3.16 -6.13 11.43
N PHE A 121 -4.30 -5.81 12.03
CA PHE A 121 -5.19 -4.75 11.56
C PHE A 121 -4.47 -3.40 11.50
N PHE A 122 -3.78 -3.02 12.59
CA PHE A 122 -3.00 -1.79 12.65
C PHE A 122 -1.89 -1.76 11.60
N LEU A 123 -1.11 -2.83 11.47
CA LEU A 123 -0.04 -2.93 10.47
C LEU A 123 -0.58 -2.78 9.04
N CYS A 124 -1.66 -3.50 8.71
CA CYS A 124 -2.27 -3.42 7.39
C CYS A 124 -2.88 -2.03 7.12
N SER A 125 -3.49 -1.40 8.12
CA SER A 125 -4.11 -0.08 7.97
C SER A 125 -3.06 1.02 7.82
N GLN A 126 -1.94 0.94 8.55
CA GLN A 126 -0.88 1.94 8.56
C GLN A 126 0.34 1.55 7.71
N MET A 127 0.21 0.58 6.80
CA MET A 127 1.33 0.10 5.96
C MET A 127 2.00 1.23 5.17
N GLY A 128 1.22 2.21 4.68
CA GLY A 128 1.76 3.36 3.97
C GLY A 128 2.70 4.22 4.83
N LEU A 129 2.36 4.42 6.11
CA LEU A 129 3.23 5.13 7.06
C LEU A 129 4.54 4.35 7.31
N ILE A 130 4.43 3.04 7.48
CA ILE A 130 5.60 2.17 7.70
C ILE A 130 6.55 2.26 6.51
N VAL A 131 6.02 2.19 5.30
CA VAL A 131 6.83 2.33 4.07
C VAL A 131 7.46 3.71 3.98
N ALA A 132 6.75 4.79 4.31
CA ALA A 132 7.31 6.14 4.34
C ALA A 132 8.53 6.24 5.27
N VAL A 133 8.45 5.65 6.46
CA VAL A 133 9.58 5.60 7.40
C VAL A 133 10.76 4.81 6.81
N ILE A 134 10.51 3.66 6.23
CA ILE A 134 11.54 2.81 5.61
C ILE A 134 12.19 3.53 4.42
N ALA A 135 11.43 4.27 3.63
CA ALA A 135 11.90 4.95 2.44
C ALA A 135 12.77 6.20 2.74
N PHE A 136 12.52 6.92 3.81
CA PHE A 136 13.23 8.17 4.07
C PHE A 136 14.27 8.09 5.20
N CYS A 137 14.08 7.23 6.21
CA CYS A 137 14.95 7.20 7.36
C CYS A 137 16.40 6.82 7.05
N PRO A 138 16.70 5.82 6.19
CA PRO A 138 18.08 5.44 5.89
C PRO A 138 18.87 6.59 5.26
N LEU A 139 18.27 7.32 4.30
CA LEU A 139 18.90 8.47 3.66
C LEU A 139 19.16 9.60 4.67
N ILE A 140 18.20 9.93 5.52
CA ILE A 140 18.34 10.96 6.54
C ILE A 140 19.50 10.60 7.50
N VAL A 141 19.55 9.36 7.97
CA VAL A 141 20.61 8.87 8.85
C VAL A 141 21.98 8.96 8.17
N LEU A 142 22.06 8.56 6.88
CA LEU A 142 23.30 8.64 6.12
C LEU A 142 23.72 10.08 5.85
N LEU A 143 22.81 10.99 5.55
CA LEU A 143 23.07 12.41 5.40
C LEU A 143 23.62 13.00 6.69
N LEU A 144 23.08 12.62 7.84
CA LEU A 144 23.57 13.10 9.14
C LEU A 144 24.96 12.55 9.47
N LYS A 145 25.23 11.28 9.17
CA LYS A 145 26.53 10.62 9.43
C LYS A 145 27.64 11.04 8.47
N ASN A 146 27.30 11.36 7.23
CA ASN A 146 28.27 11.66 6.19
C ASN A 146 28.86 13.07 6.39
N LYS A 147 30.15 13.15 6.79
CA LYS A 147 30.79 14.43 7.14
C LYS A 147 31.54 15.07 5.97
N ASP A 148 31.96 14.26 4.98
CA ASP A 148 33.02 14.68 4.04
C ASP A 148 32.59 14.86 2.58
N LYS A 149 31.41 14.40 2.18
CA LYS A 149 30.97 14.39 0.77
C LYS A 149 30.07 15.56 0.37
N LEU A 150 29.48 16.22 1.32
CA LEU A 150 28.60 17.38 1.10
C LEU A 150 29.07 18.58 1.92
N ASP A 151 29.07 19.75 1.28
CA ASP A 151 29.25 21.01 2.00
C ASP A 151 28.20 21.17 3.11
N LYS A 152 28.60 21.76 4.23
CA LYS A 152 27.72 21.90 5.43
C LYS A 152 26.36 22.51 5.09
N LYS A 153 26.32 23.52 4.23
CA LYS A 153 25.08 24.17 3.81
C LYS A 153 24.20 23.22 2.98
N THR A 154 24.78 22.52 2.02
CA THR A 154 24.08 21.55 1.18
C THR A 154 23.54 20.38 2.00
N LYS A 155 24.34 19.86 2.94
CA LYS A 155 23.94 18.81 3.86
C LYS A 155 22.69 19.20 4.66
N VAL A 156 22.70 20.38 5.28
CA VAL A 156 21.55 20.87 6.05
C VAL A 156 20.31 21.02 5.18
N ILE A 157 20.45 21.63 4.01
CA ILE A 157 19.33 21.84 3.07
C ILE A 157 18.70 20.50 2.68
N VAL A 158 19.51 19.54 2.20
CA VAL A 158 19.01 18.24 1.74
C VAL A 158 18.39 17.44 2.89
N THR A 159 19.00 17.49 4.09
CA THR A 159 18.44 16.83 5.29
C THR A 159 17.10 17.43 5.69
N VAL A 160 16.95 18.74 5.68
CA VAL A 160 15.68 19.41 5.98
C VAL A 160 14.62 19.06 4.94
N ILE A 161 14.98 19.06 3.65
CA ILE A 161 14.05 18.64 2.58
C ILE A 161 13.60 17.19 2.78
N ALA A 162 14.52 16.27 3.09
CA ALA A 162 14.20 14.86 3.35
C ALA A 162 13.31 14.70 4.60
N ALA A 163 13.56 15.45 5.67
CA ALA A 163 12.73 15.43 6.86
C ALA A 163 11.31 15.96 6.60
N VAL A 164 11.18 17.06 5.85
CA VAL A 164 9.88 17.60 5.44
C VAL A 164 9.17 16.60 4.54
N ALA A 165 9.87 15.98 3.59
CA ALA A 165 9.31 14.94 2.72
C ALA A 165 8.78 13.76 3.52
N LEU A 166 9.51 13.28 4.54
CA LEU A 166 9.06 12.24 5.47
C LEU A 166 7.77 12.64 6.20
N LEU A 167 7.69 13.87 6.72
CA LEU A 167 6.50 14.36 7.41
C LEU A 167 5.29 14.42 6.48
N VAL A 168 5.47 14.94 5.26
CA VAL A 168 4.42 15.01 4.24
C VAL A 168 4.00 13.61 3.80
N ALA A 169 4.96 12.73 3.49
CA ALA A 169 4.68 11.34 3.12
C ALA A 169 3.93 10.61 4.25
N GLY A 170 4.37 10.76 5.49
CA GLY A 170 3.71 10.20 6.66
C GLY A 170 2.27 10.69 6.80
N ALA A 171 2.05 11.99 6.82
CA ALA A 171 0.72 12.58 6.94
C ALA A 171 -0.23 12.14 5.81
N CYS A 172 0.25 12.09 4.57
CA CYS A 172 -0.52 11.61 3.42
C CYS A 172 -0.75 10.10 3.44
N SER A 173 0.10 9.33 4.12
CA SER A 173 0.06 7.86 4.14
C SER A 173 -0.77 7.29 5.29
N ILE A 174 -1.00 8.05 6.36
CA ILE A 174 -1.85 7.63 7.48
C ILE A 174 -3.29 7.42 7.00
N ASP A 175 -3.88 6.29 7.37
CA ASP A 175 -5.31 6.06 7.23
C ASP A 175 -6.01 6.53 8.51
N TYR A 176 -6.71 7.66 8.41
CA TYR A 176 -7.38 8.29 9.55
C TYR A 176 -8.69 7.62 9.93
N ASP A 177 -9.33 6.93 8.95
CA ASP A 177 -10.58 6.18 9.14
C ASP A 177 -10.40 4.75 8.62
N PRO A 178 -9.61 3.91 9.33
CA PRO A 178 -9.37 2.55 8.89
C PRO A 178 -10.66 1.72 9.00
N VAL A 179 -11.05 1.11 7.90
CA VAL A 179 -12.23 0.23 7.81
C VAL A 179 -11.83 -1.20 8.17
N SER A 180 -12.69 -1.90 8.92
CA SER A 180 -12.53 -3.31 9.26
C SER A 180 -13.58 -4.19 8.57
N GLN A 181 -13.33 -5.51 8.52
CA GLN A 181 -14.34 -6.46 8.04
C GLN A 181 -15.57 -6.48 8.94
N GLU A 182 -15.36 -6.32 10.23
CA GLU A 182 -16.39 -6.29 11.24
C GLU A 182 -17.29 -5.06 11.10
N SER A 183 -16.72 -3.89 10.79
CA SER A 183 -17.47 -2.64 10.58
C SER A 183 -18.33 -2.63 9.30
N LEU A 184 -18.01 -3.49 8.33
CA LEU A 184 -18.83 -3.64 7.12
C LEU A 184 -19.97 -4.66 7.30
N ALA A 185 -19.96 -5.42 8.39
CA ALA A 185 -20.95 -6.46 8.67
C ALA A 185 -22.09 -5.99 9.60
N GLU A 186 -21.98 -4.77 10.14
CA GLU A 186 -23.04 -4.07 10.92
C GLU A 186 -23.98 -3.30 10.01
#